data_81eb77b9812aa82ad7f4fef176f67a32
#
_entry.id   81eb77b9812aa82ad7f4fef176f67a32
#
_cell.length_a   1.000
_cell.length_b   1.000
_cell.length_c   1.000
_cell.angle_alpha   90.00
_cell.angle_beta   90.00
_cell.angle_gamma   90.00
#
_symmetry.space_group_name_H-M   'P 1'
#
loop_
_entity.id
_entity.type
_entity.pdbx_description
1 polymer ?
#
loop_
_entity_poly.entity_id
_entity_poly.type
_entity_poly.pdbx_seq_one_letter_code
_entity_poly.pdbx_strand_id
1 'polypeptide(L)'
;MPRRSQQERSWSTRAALVGTARRLFAERSYAQVPAAEIVTAAGVTRGALYHHFADKQELFRVVFEELEREVTAEIAAAIATAPDRSAGMVAGLSRFLDVCQRPEVTRIALTDAPAVLGWRTWREIEARHGLGVITSNLQAAAKEGLLVPTPVPVLARLVLSAMIEAALLIAHAADPKAARADAEQALLALLSGMIRQPP
;
A
#
# COMPACT_ATOMS: atom_id res chain seq x y z
N MET A 1 -5.55 7.09 40.23
CA MET A 1 -5.38 6.74 38.81
C MET A 1 -6.76 6.51 38.20
N PRO A 2 -7.21 7.30 37.21
CA PRO A 2 -8.52 7.08 36.59
C PRO A 2 -8.54 5.70 35.94
N ARG A 3 -9.62 4.97 36.17
CA ARG A 3 -9.86 3.62 35.63
C ARG A 3 -10.13 3.79 34.12
N ARG A 4 -9.23 3.29 33.24
CA ARG A 4 -9.46 3.29 31.79
C ARG A 4 -10.83 2.72 31.47
N SER A 5 -11.60 3.41 30.61
CA SER A 5 -12.92 2.98 30.21
C SER A 5 -12.85 1.61 29.51
N GLN A 6 -13.95 0.87 29.47
CA GLN A 6 -14.02 -0.41 28.75
C GLN A 6 -13.68 -0.22 27.27
N GLN A 7 -14.07 0.90 26.72
CA GLN A 7 -13.80 1.30 25.32
C GLN A 7 -12.30 1.53 25.08
N GLU A 8 -11.61 2.25 25.96
CA GLU A 8 -10.15 2.46 25.88
C GLU A 8 -9.37 1.16 25.96
N ARG A 9 -9.80 0.22 26.82
CA ARG A 9 -9.18 -1.12 26.91
C ARG A 9 -9.40 -1.93 25.63
N SER A 10 -10.59 -1.88 25.06
CA SER A 10 -10.92 -2.54 23.79
C SER A 10 -10.05 -2.02 22.65
N TRP A 11 -9.92 -0.69 22.51
CA TRP A 11 -9.04 -0.06 21.52
C TRP A 11 -7.58 -0.44 21.71
N SER A 12 -7.07 -0.40 22.95
CA SER A 12 -5.70 -0.77 23.28
C SER A 12 -5.40 -2.23 22.92
N THR A 13 -6.33 -3.15 23.23
CA THR A 13 -6.20 -4.56 22.88
C THR A 13 -6.18 -4.79 21.37
N ARG A 14 -7.08 -4.14 20.63
CA ARG A 14 -7.12 -4.23 19.18
C ARG A 14 -5.83 -3.69 18.55
N ALA A 15 -5.35 -2.55 18.98
CA ALA A 15 -4.10 -1.96 18.50
C ALA A 15 -2.88 -2.86 18.82
N ALA A 16 -2.83 -3.47 20.00
CA ALA A 16 -1.77 -4.40 20.37
C ALA A 16 -1.76 -5.65 19.48
N LEU A 17 -2.94 -6.20 19.17
CA LEU A 17 -3.07 -7.33 18.23
C LEU A 17 -2.60 -6.98 16.83
N VAL A 18 -3.04 -5.84 16.29
CA VAL A 18 -2.68 -5.39 14.92
C VAL A 18 -1.17 -5.10 14.83
N GLY A 19 -0.60 -4.33 15.77
CA GLY A 19 0.83 -4.01 15.77
C GLY A 19 1.72 -5.24 15.94
N THR A 20 1.32 -6.18 16.81
CA THR A 20 2.06 -7.45 17.00
C THR A 20 1.97 -8.33 15.75
N ALA A 21 0.78 -8.47 15.17
CA ALA A 21 0.57 -9.25 13.96
C ALA A 21 1.37 -8.67 12.79
N ARG A 22 1.35 -7.34 12.61
CA ARG A 22 2.11 -6.64 11.58
C ARG A 22 3.60 -6.95 11.66
N ARG A 23 4.20 -6.81 12.85
CA ARG A 23 5.61 -7.14 13.07
C ARG A 23 5.92 -8.60 12.74
N LEU A 24 5.13 -9.54 13.25
CA LEU A 24 5.35 -10.97 13.02
C LEU A 24 5.18 -11.35 11.53
N PHE A 25 4.19 -10.79 10.83
CA PHE A 25 4.00 -11.01 9.39
C PHE A 25 5.11 -10.36 8.55
N ALA A 26 5.66 -9.23 8.97
CA ALA A 26 6.82 -8.62 8.31
C ALA A 26 8.10 -9.44 8.47
N GLU A 27 8.32 -10.03 9.65
CA GLU A 27 9.49 -10.88 9.94
C GLU A 27 9.39 -12.25 9.25
N ARG A 28 8.18 -12.83 9.21
CA ARG A 28 7.91 -14.17 8.69
C ARG A 28 6.63 -14.12 7.84
N SER A 29 6.38 -15.05 6.95
CA SER A 29 5.14 -15.04 6.16
C SER A 29 3.88 -15.26 7.02
N TYR A 30 2.72 -14.86 6.50
CA TYR A 30 1.41 -15.16 7.10
C TYR A 30 1.26 -16.65 7.47
N ALA A 31 1.69 -17.55 6.59
CA ALA A 31 1.57 -18.99 6.80
C ALA A 31 2.37 -19.48 8.01
N GLN A 32 3.52 -18.86 8.30
CA GLN A 32 4.42 -19.26 9.40
C GLN A 32 4.05 -18.68 10.76
N VAL A 33 3.09 -17.77 10.84
CA VAL A 33 2.68 -17.11 12.08
C VAL A 33 1.34 -17.66 12.56
N PRO A 34 1.29 -18.59 13.55
CA PRO A 34 0.03 -19.06 14.10
C PRO A 34 -0.66 -17.99 14.96
N ALA A 35 -2.01 -17.99 14.98
CA ALA A 35 -2.79 -17.04 15.79
C ALA A 35 -2.45 -17.09 17.28
N ALA A 36 -2.11 -18.27 17.82
CA ALA A 36 -1.71 -18.44 19.20
C ALA A 36 -0.44 -17.65 19.56
N GLU A 37 0.51 -17.56 18.63
CA GLU A 37 1.74 -16.80 18.82
C GLU A 37 1.45 -15.29 18.86
N ILE A 38 0.56 -14.80 17.98
CA ILE A 38 0.15 -13.39 17.98
C ILE A 38 -0.48 -13.03 19.32
N VAL A 39 -1.36 -13.86 19.83
CA VAL A 39 -2.04 -13.70 21.14
C VAL A 39 -1.03 -13.63 22.27
N THR A 40 -0.08 -14.58 22.31
CA THR A 40 0.96 -14.62 23.33
C THR A 40 1.88 -13.40 23.28
N ALA A 41 2.35 -13.05 22.07
CA ALA A 41 3.26 -11.92 21.88
C ALA A 41 2.59 -10.55 22.12
N ALA A 42 1.26 -10.45 21.89
CA ALA A 42 0.48 -9.25 22.20
C ALA A 42 0.10 -9.15 23.69
N GLY A 43 0.36 -10.17 24.51
CA GLY A 43 0.00 -10.20 25.92
C GLY A 43 -1.52 -10.21 26.18
N VAL A 44 -2.30 -10.81 25.27
CA VAL A 44 -3.76 -10.86 25.38
C VAL A 44 -4.27 -12.30 25.40
N THR A 45 -5.56 -12.50 25.65
CA THR A 45 -6.17 -13.83 25.63
C THR A 45 -6.62 -14.21 24.22
N ARG A 46 -6.75 -15.52 23.94
CA ARG A 46 -7.32 -16.04 22.69
C ARG A 46 -8.75 -15.52 22.47
N GLY A 47 -9.55 -15.43 23.54
CA GLY A 47 -10.90 -14.86 23.48
C GLY A 47 -10.91 -13.39 23.05
N ALA A 48 -9.90 -12.59 23.46
CA ALA A 48 -9.76 -11.21 23.01
C ALA A 48 -9.50 -11.10 21.51
N LEU A 49 -8.69 -11.99 20.92
CA LEU A 49 -8.49 -12.03 19.48
C LEU A 49 -9.81 -12.23 18.73
N TYR A 50 -10.55 -13.28 19.09
CA TYR A 50 -11.81 -13.63 18.41
C TYR A 50 -12.99 -12.72 18.76
N HIS A 51 -12.84 -11.87 19.81
CA HIS A 51 -13.77 -10.76 20.06
C HIS A 51 -13.58 -9.61 19.08
N HIS A 52 -12.36 -9.37 18.61
CA HIS A 52 -12.02 -8.26 17.70
C HIS A 52 -11.95 -8.64 16.22
N PHE A 53 -11.65 -9.90 15.92
CA PHE A 53 -11.45 -10.40 14.57
C PHE A 53 -12.09 -11.78 14.43
N ALA A 54 -12.84 -12.02 13.36
CA ALA A 54 -13.49 -13.30 13.13
C ALA A 54 -12.48 -14.46 13.04
N ASP A 55 -11.33 -14.18 12.43
CA ASP A 55 -10.23 -15.11 12.26
C ASP A 55 -8.87 -14.39 12.06
N LYS A 56 -7.80 -15.18 11.85
CA LYS A 56 -6.47 -14.64 11.55
C LYS A 56 -6.42 -13.91 10.20
N GLN A 57 -7.24 -14.32 9.25
CA GLN A 57 -7.30 -13.70 7.92
C GLN A 57 -7.90 -12.28 8.00
N GLU A 58 -8.92 -12.09 8.82
CA GLU A 58 -9.48 -10.77 9.06
C GLU A 58 -8.48 -9.85 9.76
N LEU A 59 -7.74 -10.35 10.76
CA LEU A 59 -6.65 -9.60 11.39
C LEU A 59 -5.58 -9.21 10.35
N PHE A 60 -5.19 -10.14 9.48
CA PHE A 60 -4.24 -9.88 8.40
C PHE A 60 -4.76 -8.81 7.42
N ARG A 61 -6.05 -8.89 7.03
CA ARG A 61 -6.68 -7.89 6.18
C ARG A 61 -6.59 -6.49 6.78
N VAL A 62 -6.84 -6.36 8.08
CA VAL A 62 -6.73 -5.07 8.78
C VAL A 62 -5.28 -4.59 8.81
N VAL A 63 -4.30 -5.46 9.06
CA VAL A 63 -2.87 -5.11 8.99
C VAL A 63 -2.51 -4.60 7.60
N PHE A 64 -2.95 -5.28 6.55
CA PHE A 64 -2.70 -4.87 5.18
C PHE A 64 -3.37 -3.52 4.85
N GLU A 65 -4.64 -3.31 5.23
CA GLU A 65 -5.33 -2.03 5.02
C GLU A 65 -4.65 -0.86 5.76
N GLU A 66 -4.13 -1.07 6.96
CA GLU A 66 -3.37 -0.05 7.70
C GLU A 66 -2.05 0.28 7.00
N LEU A 67 -1.34 -0.73 6.51
CA LEU A 67 -0.11 -0.56 5.75
C LEU A 67 -0.36 0.23 4.44
N GLU A 68 -1.39 -0.14 3.67
CA GLU A 68 -1.78 0.55 2.44
C GLU A 68 -2.12 2.04 2.68
N ARG A 69 -2.83 2.32 3.77
CA ARG A 69 -3.15 3.71 4.14
C ARG A 69 -1.89 4.52 4.44
N GLU A 70 -0.93 3.95 5.18
CA GLU A 70 0.33 4.60 5.51
C GLU A 70 1.18 4.84 4.26
N VAL A 71 1.35 3.83 3.41
CA VAL A 71 2.05 3.92 2.14
C VAL A 71 1.44 5.00 1.25
N THR A 72 0.10 5.00 1.12
CA THR A 72 -0.61 6.01 0.33
C THR A 72 -0.41 7.42 0.87
N ALA A 73 -0.42 7.59 2.19
CA ALA A 73 -0.18 8.89 2.82
C ALA A 73 1.26 9.40 2.58
N GLU A 74 2.27 8.51 2.62
CA GLU A 74 3.66 8.86 2.31
C GLU A 74 3.82 9.31 0.84
N ILE A 75 3.18 8.62 -0.09
CA ILE A 75 3.19 8.97 -1.51
C ILE A 75 2.52 10.33 -1.73
N ALA A 76 1.34 10.54 -1.12
CA ALA A 76 0.63 11.80 -1.21
C ALA A 76 1.45 12.97 -0.65
N ALA A 77 2.17 12.77 0.45
CA ALA A 77 3.07 13.77 1.02
C ALA A 77 4.23 14.11 0.07
N ALA A 78 4.85 13.11 -0.57
CA ALA A 78 5.91 13.33 -1.55
C ALA A 78 5.42 14.15 -2.76
N ILE A 79 4.20 13.88 -3.23
CA ILE A 79 3.56 14.66 -4.30
C ILE A 79 3.33 16.11 -3.85
N ALA A 80 2.81 16.32 -2.64
CA ALA A 80 2.43 17.63 -2.13
C ALA A 80 3.62 18.57 -1.87
N THR A 81 4.82 18.02 -1.61
CA THR A 81 6.05 18.79 -1.36
C THR A 81 6.82 19.17 -2.62
N ALA A 82 6.41 18.68 -3.78
CA ALA A 82 7.07 18.97 -5.05
C ALA A 82 6.78 20.39 -5.53
N PRO A 83 7.72 21.02 -6.29
CA PRO A 83 7.59 22.40 -6.72
C PRO A 83 6.48 22.63 -7.76
N ASP A 84 6.18 21.64 -8.55
CA ASP A 84 5.13 21.66 -9.57
C ASP A 84 4.51 20.28 -9.77
N ARG A 85 3.47 20.22 -10.60
CA ARG A 85 2.72 18.98 -10.83
C ARG A 85 3.54 17.87 -11.49
N SER A 86 4.36 18.22 -12.47
CA SER A 86 5.19 17.24 -13.18
C SER A 86 6.22 16.63 -12.23
N ALA A 87 6.90 17.47 -11.45
CA ALA A 87 7.80 17.03 -10.39
C ALA A 87 7.07 16.20 -9.33
N GLY A 88 5.81 16.54 -8.99
CA GLY A 88 4.98 15.79 -8.06
C GLY A 88 4.64 14.39 -8.56
N MET A 89 4.32 14.24 -9.83
CA MET A 89 4.05 12.92 -10.43
C MET A 89 5.30 12.03 -10.39
N VAL A 90 6.48 12.59 -10.71
CA VAL A 90 7.76 11.87 -10.61
C VAL A 90 8.10 11.50 -9.16
N ALA A 91 7.95 12.46 -8.24
CA ALA A 91 8.21 12.22 -6.82
C ALA A 91 7.28 11.13 -6.23
N GLY A 92 6.02 11.15 -6.57
CA GLY A 92 5.04 10.13 -6.17
C GLY A 92 5.40 8.75 -6.71
N LEU A 93 5.78 8.66 -7.98
CA LEU A 93 6.24 7.41 -8.59
C LEU A 93 7.51 6.88 -7.92
N SER A 94 8.53 7.71 -7.78
CA SER A 94 9.79 7.32 -7.15
C SER A 94 9.56 6.87 -5.71
N ARG A 95 8.73 7.63 -4.95
CA ARG A 95 8.36 7.25 -3.57
C ARG A 95 7.63 5.91 -3.49
N PHE A 96 6.69 5.66 -4.39
CA PHE A 96 6.02 4.37 -4.50
C PHE A 96 7.02 3.23 -4.70
N LEU A 97 7.93 3.35 -5.67
CA LEU A 97 8.93 2.32 -5.94
C LEU A 97 9.90 2.11 -4.77
N ASP A 98 10.26 3.16 -4.02
CA ASP A 98 11.10 3.04 -2.82
C ASP A 98 10.38 2.30 -1.69
N VAL A 99 9.12 2.64 -1.45
CA VAL A 99 8.30 2.01 -0.41
C VAL A 99 8.10 0.52 -0.71
N CYS A 100 7.89 0.15 -1.96
CA CYS A 100 7.71 -1.25 -2.38
C CYS A 100 8.96 -2.13 -2.15
N GLN A 101 10.15 -1.54 -1.97
CA GLN A 101 11.37 -2.27 -1.61
C GLN A 101 11.50 -2.54 -0.10
N ARG A 102 10.65 -1.96 0.74
CA ARG A 102 10.69 -2.24 2.18
C ARG A 102 10.30 -3.68 2.43
N PRO A 103 11.08 -4.45 3.23
CA PRO A 103 10.79 -5.87 3.49
C PRO A 103 9.38 -6.13 3.98
N GLU A 104 8.84 -5.22 4.79
CA GLU A 104 7.47 -5.28 5.29
C GLU A 104 6.44 -5.17 4.17
N VAL A 105 6.58 -4.19 3.27
CA VAL A 105 5.65 -3.96 2.15
C VAL A 105 5.75 -5.11 1.15
N THR A 106 6.96 -5.51 0.77
CA THR A 106 7.19 -6.65 -0.12
C THR A 106 6.51 -7.91 0.41
N ARG A 107 6.67 -8.21 1.70
CA ARG A 107 6.12 -9.43 2.29
C ARG A 107 4.62 -9.37 2.49
N ILE A 108 4.12 -8.34 3.20
CA ILE A 108 2.70 -8.25 3.56
C ILE A 108 1.85 -7.90 2.34
N ALA A 109 2.19 -6.81 1.62
CA ALA A 109 1.34 -6.28 0.57
C ALA A 109 1.49 -7.00 -0.78
N LEU A 110 2.73 -7.31 -1.19
CA LEU A 110 2.99 -7.84 -2.53
C LEU A 110 3.05 -9.37 -2.58
N THR A 111 3.42 -10.04 -1.48
CA THR A 111 3.58 -11.50 -1.45
C THR A 111 2.42 -12.20 -0.77
N ASP A 112 2.16 -11.86 0.51
CA ASP A 112 1.16 -12.59 1.32
C ASP A 112 -0.27 -12.15 0.99
N ALA A 113 -0.54 -10.85 0.78
CA ALA A 113 -1.90 -10.36 0.62
C ALA A 113 -2.63 -10.95 -0.60
N PRO A 114 -2.03 -11.07 -1.81
CA PRO A 114 -2.68 -11.74 -2.94
C PRO A 114 -3.00 -13.21 -2.65
N ALA A 115 -2.08 -13.92 -1.96
CA ALA A 115 -2.22 -15.34 -1.65
C ALA A 115 -3.26 -15.60 -0.54
N VAL A 116 -3.32 -14.73 0.48
CA VAL A 116 -4.18 -14.89 1.66
C VAL A 116 -5.59 -14.39 1.41
N LEU A 117 -5.73 -13.19 0.81
CA LEU A 117 -7.02 -12.53 0.60
C LEU A 117 -7.67 -12.87 -0.74
N GLY A 118 -6.89 -13.43 -1.66
CA GLY A 118 -7.27 -13.65 -3.04
C GLY A 118 -7.13 -12.36 -3.88
N TRP A 119 -6.86 -12.54 -5.17
CA TRP A 119 -6.57 -11.47 -6.13
C TRP A 119 -7.61 -10.34 -6.13
N ARG A 120 -8.89 -10.68 -6.06
CA ARG A 120 -9.98 -9.70 -6.12
C ARG A 120 -9.99 -8.79 -4.90
N THR A 121 -9.99 -9.35 -3.69
CA THR A 121 -10.02 -8.57 -2.44
C THR A 121 -8.76 -7.70 -2.31
N TRP A 122 -7.60 -8.25 -2.64
CA TRP A 122 -6.35 -7.53 -2.67
C TRP A 122 -6.44 -6.30 -3.59
N ARG A 123 -6.85 -6.48 -4.86
CA ARG A 123 -7.01 -5.37 -5.82
C ARG A 123 -8.07 -4.33 -5.41
N GLU A 124 -9.14 -4.75 -4.73
CA GLU A 124 -10.15 -3.84 -4.20
C GLU A 124 -9.58 -2.95 -3.08
N ILE A 125 -8.73 -3.50 -2.21
CA ILE A 125 -8.07 -2.75 -1.14
C ILE A 125 -7.08 -1.75 -1.72
N GLU A 126 -6.20 -2.16 -2.61
CA GLU A 126 -5.26 -1.27 -3.29
C GLU A 126 -5.96 -0.13 -4.04
N ALA A 127 -7.04 -0.44 -4.77
CA ALA A 127 -7.83 0.57 -5.45
C ALA A 127 -8.51 1.54 -4.47
N ARG A 128 -8.95 1.08 -3.32
CA ARG A 128 -9.58 1.92 -2.29
C ARG A 128 -8.63 2.99 -1.76
N HIS A 129 -7.36 2.65 -1.57
CA HIS A 129 -6.35 3.55 -1.01
C HIS A 129 -5.60 4.33 -2.10
N GLY A 130 -4.98 3.65 -3.07
CA GLY A 130 -4.10 4.26 -4.06
C GLY A 130 -4.82 5.01 -5.18
N LEU A 131 -5.97 4.51 -5.65
CA LEU A 131 -6.64 5.06 -6.84
C LEU A 131 -7.08 6.51 -6.67
N GLY A 132 -7.46 6.91 -5.44
CA GLY A 132 -7.88 8.29 -5.14
C GLY A 132 -6.77 9.30 -5.41
N VAL A 133 -5.55 9.02 -4.95
CA VAL A 133 -4.37 9.88 -5.14
C VAL A 133 -4.04 10.02 -6.62
N ILE A 134 -4.00 8.90 -7.35
CA ILE A 134 -3.73 8.91 -8.79
C ILE A 134 -4.80 9.70 -9.54
N THR A 135 -6.08 9.42 -9.26
CA THR A 135 -7.21 10.09 -9.92
C THR A 135 -7.18 11.61 -9.70
N SER A 136 -6.97 12.06 -8.46
CA SER A 136 -6.93 13.48 -8.12
C SER A 136 -5.79 14.20 -8.86
N ASN A 137 -4.60 13.60 -8.91
CA ASN A 137 -3.46 14.17 -9.63
C ASN A 137 -3.67 14.22 -11.13
N LEU A 138 -4.21 13.17 -11.75
CA LEU A 138 -4.52 13.15 -13.18
C LEU A 138 -5.64 14.14 -13.53
N GLN A 139 -6.67 14.28 -12.70
CA GLN A 139 -7.73 15.29 -12.91
C GLN A 139 -7.18 16.71 -12.86
N ALA A 140 -6.28 16.99 -11.92
CA ALA A 140 -5.65 18.30 -11.83
C ALA A 140 -4.75 18.57 -13.04
N ALA A 141 -3.93 17.60 -13.47
CA ALA A 141 -3.12 17.70 -14.69
C ALA A 141 -3.97 17.90 -15.96
N ALA A 142 -5.12 17.25 -16.04
CA ALA A 142 -6.07 17.44 -17.15
C ALA A 142 -6.66 18.85 -17.16
N LYS A 143 -7.04 19.41 -15.99
CA LYS A 143 -7.54 20.79 -15.88
C LYS A 143 -6.48 21.83 -16.25
N GLU A 144 -5.22 21.56 -15.98
CA GLU A 144 -4.07 22.39 -16.35
C GLU A 144 -3.67 22.23 -17.84
N GLY A 145 -4.36 21.35 -18.58
CA GLY A 145 -4.06 21.10 -20.00
C GLY A 145 -2.77 20.30 -20.24
N LEU A 146 -2.21 19.71 -19.20
CA LEU A 146 -0.96 18.93 -19.26
C LEU A 146 -1.15 17.52 -19.82
N LEU A 147 -2.38 16.97 -19.79
CA LEU A 147 -2.66 15.63 -20.31
C LEU A 147 -3.22 15.67 -21.73
N VAL A 148 -2.89 14.66 -22.52
CA VAL A 148 -3.64 14.36 -23.74
C VAL A 148 -5.10 14.05 -23.39
N PRO A 149 -6.09 14.40 -24.23
CA PRO A 149 -7.50 14.12 -23.99
C PRO A 149 -7.73 12.62 -23.77
N THR A 150 -8.04 12.22 -22.54
CA THR A 150 -8.16 10.81 -22.14
C THR A 150 -9.18 10.66 -21.01
N PRO A 151 -9.96 9.57 -20.95
CA PRO A 151 -10.86 9.28 -19.83
C PRO A 151 -10.07 9.03 -18.52
N VAL A 152 -9.93 10.07 -17.69
CA VAL A 152 -9.13 10.03 -16.45
C VAL A 152 -9.45 8.82 -15.54
N PRO A 153 -10.71 8.41 -15.31
CA PRO A 153 -10.99 7.25 -14.46
C PRO A 153 -10.40 5.94 -14.99
N VAL A 154 -10.36 5.77 -16.31
CA VAL A 154 -9.77 4.59 -16.96
C VAL A 154 -8.24 4.68 -16.89
N LEU A 155 -7.70 5.85 -17.23
CA LEU A 155 -6.25 6.10 -17.15
C LEU A 155 -5.69 5.85 -15.74
N ALA A 156 -6.38 6.35 -14.71
CA ALA A 156 -5.95 6.14 -13.32
C ALA A 156 -5.86 4.65 -12.94
N ARG A 157 -6.80 3.82 -13.40
CA ARG A 157 -6.77 2.37 -13.17
C ARG A 157 -5.61 1.69 -13.91
N LEU A 158 -5.32 2.12 -15.13
CA LEU A 158 -4.20 1.58 -15.91
C LEU A 158 -2.86 1.98 -15.28
N VAL A 159 -2.72 3.23 -14.83
CA VAL A 159 -1.54 3.71 -14.11
C VAL A 159 -1.34 2.90 -12.83
N LEU A 160 -2.39 2.74 -11.99
CA LEU A 160 -2.30 1.92 -10.79
C LEU A 160 -1.87 0.48 -11.11
N SER A 161 -2.43 -0.12 -12.17
CA SER A 161 -2.06 -1.48 -12.59
C SER A 161 -0.61 -1.58 -13.04
N ALA A 162 -0.11 -0.60 -13.79
CA ALA A 162 1.29 -0.56 -14.21
C ALA A 162 2.25 -0.37 -13.01
N MET A 163 1.87 0.47 -12.04
CA MET A 163 2.65 0.67 -10.81
C MET A 163 2.72 -0.63 -9.99
N ILE A 164 1.60 -1.32 -9.81
CA ILE A 164 1.55 -2.60 -9.06
C ILE A 164 2.39 -3.66 -9.77
N GLU A 165 2.29 -3.77 -11.10
CA GLU A 165 3.11 -4.70 -11.87
C GLU A 165 4.60 -4.41 -11.68
N ALA A 166 5.01 -3.14 -11.75
CA ALA A 166 6.38 -2.73 -11.48
C ALA A 166 6.85 -3.12 -10.06
N ALA A 167 5.99 -2.94 -9.05
CA ALA A 167 6.28 -3.34 -7.68
C ALA A 167 6.48 -4.87 -7.55
N LEU A 168 5.64 -5.66 -8.23
CA LEU A 168 5.76 -7.12 -8.27
C LEU A 168 7.04 -7.58 -8.99
N LEU A 169 7.38 -6.95 -10.12
CA LEU A 169 8.62 -7.22 -10.83
C LEU A 169 9.85 -6.96 -9.95
N ILE A 170 9.87 -5.85 -9.22
CA ILE A 170 10.94 -5.51 -8.29
C ILE A 170 11.01 -6.52 -7.14
N ALA A 171 9.86 -6.85 -6.54
CA ALA A 171 9.78 -7.76 -5.39
C ALA A 171 10.29 -9.18 -5.70
N HIS A 172 10.14 -9.64 -6.94
CA HIS A 172 10.52 -10.99 -7.37
C HIS A 172 11.84 -11.04 -8.16
N ALA A 173 12.52 -9.91 -8.37
CA ALA A 173 13.77 -9.84 -9.11
C ALA A 173 14.93 -10.45 -8.33
N ALA A 174 15.88 -11.06 -9.05
CA ALA A 174 17.14 -11.50 -8.47
C ALA A 174 18.02 -10.32 -8.02
N ASP A 175 17.95 -9.18 -8.73
CA ASP A 175 18.54 -7.89 -8.35
C ASP A 175 17.43 -6.82 -8.27
N PRO A 176 16.83 -6.62 -7.08
CA PRO A 176 15.75 -5.64 -6.90
C PRO A 176 16.18 -4.19 -7.19
N LYS A 177 17.48 -3.87 -7.03
CA LYS A 177 18.00 -2.52 -7.26
C LYS A 177 18.06 -2.20 -8.76
N ALA A 178 18.54 -3.13 -9.57
CA ALA A 178 18.54 -3.00 -11.04
C ALA A 178 17.10 -2.98 -11.56
N ALA A 179 16.25 -3.91 -11.11
CA ALA A 179 14.85 -3.98 -11.50
C ALA A 179 14.06 -2.68 -11.15
N ARG A 180 14.39 -2.03 -10.02
CA ARG A 180 13.78 -0.73 -9.68
C ARG A 180 14.15 0.36 -10.69
N ALA A 181 15.41 0.44 -11.08
CA ALA A 181 15.86 1.46 -12.05
C ALA A 181 15.16 1.25 -13.41
N ASP A 182 15.10 0.00 -13.88
CA ASP A 182 14.44 -0.36 -15.14
C ASP A 182 12.93 -0.08 -15.09
N ALA A 183 12.27 -0.43 -13.98
CA ALA A 183 10.84 -0.18 -13.77
C ALA A 183 10.53 1.33 -13.72
N GLU A 184 11.37 2.13 -13.04
CA GLU A 184 11.22 3.58 -13.00
C GLU A 184 11.34 4.17 -14.39
N GLN A 185 12.36 3.79 -15.16
CA GLN A 185 12.54 4.25 -16.53
C GLN A 185 11.35 3.90 -17.43
N ALA A 186 10.86 2.66 -17.35
CA ALA A 186 9.71 2.21 -18.13
C ALA A 186 8.42 2.97 -17.76
N LEU A 187 8.15 3.15 -16.47
CA LEU A 187 6.99 3.89 -15.99
C LEU A 187 7.07 5.38 -16.37
N LEU A 188 8.24 6.00 -16.27
CA LEU A 188 8.44 7.38 -16.72
C LEU A 188 8.20 7.53 -18.23
N ALA A 189 8.63 6.56 -19.04
CA ALA A 189 8.36 6.56 -20.47
C ALA A 189 6.84 6.45 -20.77
N LEU A 190 6.12 5.57 -20.06
CA LEU A 190 4.65 5.47 -20.17
C LEU A 190 3.95 6.76 -19.74
N LEU A 191 4.36 7.36 -18.62
CA LEU A 191 3.78 8.60 -18.11
C LEU A 191 4.07 9.78 -19.05
N SER A 192 5.27 9.88 -19.62
CA SER A 192 5.63 10.94 -20.56
C SER A 192 4.77 10.91 -21.83
N GLY A 193 4.37 9.72 -22.32
CA GLY A 193 3.45 9.58 -23.44
C GLY A 193 2.02 10.10 -23.17
N MET A 194 1.65 10.30 -21.89
CA MET A 194 0.36 10.86 -21.51
C MET A 194 0.40 12.39 -21.35
N ILE A 195 1.59 12.98 -21.30
CA ILE A 195 1.78 14.41 -21.12
C ILE A 195 1.77 15.09 -22.50
N ARG A 196 1.00 16.17 -22.62
CA ARG A 196 0.98 16.98 -23.82
C ARG A 196 2.33 17.69 -23.95
N GLN A 197 3.04 17.46 -25.05
CA GLN A 197 4.23 18.22 -25.35
C GLN A 197 3.85 19.67 -25.67
N PRO A 198 4.59 20.67 -25.18
CA PRO A 198 4.40 22.03 -25.62
C PRO A 198 4.64 22.14 -27.15
N PRO A 199 3.91 23.02 -27.84
CA PRO A 199 4.05 23.22 -29.27
C PRO A 199 5.44 23.71 -29.67
#